data_27443a00f2a14794b27e50b07fbc8cc5
#
_entry.id   27443a00f2a14794b27e50b07fbc8cc5
#
_cell.length_a   1.000
_cell.length_b   1.000
_cell.length_c   1.000
_cell.angle_alpha   90.00
_cell.angle_beta   90.00
_cell.angle_gamma   90.00
#
_symmetry.space_group_name_H-M   'P 1'
#
loop_
_entity.id
_entity.type
_entity.pdbx_description
1 polymer ?
#
loop_
_entity_poly.entity_id
_entity_poly.type
_entity_poly.pdbx_seq_one_letter_code
_entity_poly.pdbx_strand_id
1 'polypeptide(L)'
;MSVKGAAEVIFSPPVQNWLKRAIYRHNCRMSPDHYRSALKHWYWLFKCRPCHVEEPRTMTEKIHWLKLYDSTPVKGRLADKFLVRQWVAGKVGERYLVPLLGVWDSPDEIDFESLPDSFVLKATHGSGWNILVPDKSALDVARTRQRLREWLGLRQAMKGGFELHYEYCEPRIVCEPFLRDASGGLRDYKFMVFDGVVQFIFTVDRTQGRALRGTYLPDWTRAPFEYTCEADRASDIPAPAGLETMLRLAGELGKGFACARIDFYEVDGDVYWLFTIRGVGVV
;
A
#
# COMPACT_ATOMS: atom_id res chain seq x y z
N MET A 1 -14.39 7.15 -18.40
CA MET A 1 -14.70 8.27 -17.49
C MET A 1 -14.72 7.74 -16.07
N SER A 2 -13.82 8.18 -15.19
CA SER A 2 -13.93 7.89 -13.76
C SER A 2 -15.15 8.64 -13.23
N VAL A 3 -16.18 7.92 -12.82
CA VAL A 3 -17.27 8.51 -12.06
C VAL A 3 -16.68 8.87 -10.69
N LYS A 4 -16.38 10.16 -10.48
CA LYS A 4 -16.09 10.66 -9.13
C LYS A 4 -17.27 10.24 -8.27
N GLY A 5 -17.01 9.65 -7.10
CA GLY A 5 -18.07 9.24 -6.21
C GLY A 5 -18.94 10.43 -5.79
N ALA A 6 -20.21 10.20 -5.44
CA ALA A 6 -21.14 11.27 -5.05
C ALA A 6 -20.53 12.19 -3.99
N ALA A 7 -19.79 11.62 -3.02
CA ALA A 7 -19.12 12.39 -1.98
C ALA A 7 -18.01 13.30 -2.51
N GLU A 8 -17.34 12.92 -3.62
CA GLU A 8 -16.25 13.74 -4.23
C GLU A 8 -16.79 14.87 -5.11
N VAL A 9 -18.01 14.70 -5.63
CA VAL A 9 -18.67 15.71 -6.48
C VAL A 9 -19.47 16.72 -5.66
N ILE A 10 -20.09 16.26 -4.55
CA ILE A 10 -21.05 17.05 -3.78
C ILE A 10 -20.37 17.84 -2.65
N PHE A 11 -19.27 17.33 -2.09
CA PHE A 11 -18.65 17.93 -0.91
C PHE A 11 -17.27 18.53 -1.15
N SER A 12 -17.00 19.68 -0.54
CA SER A 12 -15.66 20.26 -0.50
C SER A 12 -14.67 19.38 0.26
N PRO A 13 -13.35 19.47 0.01
CA PRO A 13 -12.34 18.63 0.69
C PRO A 13 -12.42 18.65 2.22
N PRO A 14 -12.68 19.77 2.93
CA PRO A 14 -12.87 19.76 4.36
C PRO A 14 -14.05 18.90 4.83
N VAL A 15 -15.19 18.96 4.12
CA VAL A 15 -16.38 18.17 4.43
C VAL A 15 -16.14 16.68 4.16
N GLN A 16 -15.44 16.34 3.09
CA GLN A 16 -15.04 14.96 2.81
C GLN A 16 -14.15 14.40 3.93
N ASN A 17 -13.19 15.19 4.41
CA ASN A 17 -12.30 14.78 5.51
C ASN A 17 -13.07 14.61 6.82
N TRP A 18 -14.01 15.51 7.11
CA TRP A 18 -14.90 15.38 8.28
C TRP A 18 -15.76 14.09 8.18
N LEU A 19 -16.37 13.84 7.02
CA LEU A 19 -17.17 12.65 6.77
C LEU A 19 -16.35 11.36 6.92
N LYS A 20 -15.14 11.30 6.35
CA LYS A 20 -14.22 10.16 6.51
C LYS A 20 -13.87 9.91 7.98
N ARG A 21 -13.65 10.98 8.77
CA ARG A 21 -13.39 10.86 10.21
C ARG A 21 -14.62 10.37 10.99
N ALA A 22 -15.82 10.85 10.65
CA ALA A 22 -17.06 10.42 11.28
C ALA A 22 -17.34 8.94 11.00
N ILE A 23 -17.19 8.50 9.75
CA ILE A 23 -17.31 7.10 9.33
C ILE A 23 -16.29 6.24 10.09
N TYR A 24 -15.04 6.65 10.15
CA TYR A 24 -14.00 5.93 10.89
C TYR A 24 -14.36 5.74 12.38
N ARG A 25 -14.79 6.80 13.07
CA ARG A 25 -15.21 6.73 14.48
C ARG A 25 -16.38 5.79 14.68
N HIS A 26 -17.34 5.81 13.77
CA HIS A 26 -18.50 4.91 13.76
C HIS A 26 -18.04 3.46 13.59
N ASN A 27 -17.19 3.18 12.58
CA ASN A 27 -16.67 1.85 12.30
C ASN A 27 -15.88 1.26 13.48
N CYS A 28 -15.10 2.09 14.21
CA CYS A 28 -14.36 1.64 15.38
C CYS A 28 -15.23 1.11 16.53
N ARG A 29 -16.52 1.48 16.55
CA ARG A 29 -17.50 1.07 17.57
C ARG A 29 -18.48 0.01 17.05
N MET A 30 -18.37 -0.37 15.79
CA MET A 30 -19.29 -1.25 15.12
C MET A 30 -19.03 -2.72 15.46
N SER A 31 -20.10 -3.50 15.67
CA SER A 31 -20.02 -4.95 15.75
C SER A 31 -19.61 -5.56 14.39
N PRO A 32 -18.79 -6.63 14.36
CA PRO A 32 -18.40 -7.33 13.13
C PRO A 32 -19.56 -7.73 12.22
N ASP A 33 -20.72 -8.09 12.79
CA ASP A 33 -21.94 -8.46 12.04
C ASP A 33 -22.43 -7.37 11.09
N HIS A 34 -22.05 -6.11 11.34
CA HIS A 34 -22.45 -4.97 10.53
C HIS A 34 -21.41 -4.54 9.48
N TYR A 35 -20.19 -5.11 9.48
CA TYR A 35 -19.13 -4.68 8.54
C TYR A 35 -19.56 -4.83 7.08
N ARG A 36 -20.29 -5.90 6.75
CA ARG A 36 -20.79 -6.12 5.39
C ARG A 36 -21.75 -5.02 4.92
N SER A 37 -22.73 -4.66 5.74
CA SER A 37 -23.69 -3.61 5.41
C SER A 37 -23.02 -2.24 5.35
N ALA A 38 -22.12 -1.94 6.28
CA ALA A 38 -21.34 -0.70 6.30
C ALA A 38 -20.46 -0.58 5.06
N LEU A 39 -19.81 -1.67 4.62
CA LEU A 39 -19.03 -1.69 3.38
C LEU A 39 -19.90 -1.41 2.16
N LYS A 40 -21.09 -2.02 2.05
CA LYS A 40 -22.03 -1.75 0.95
C LYS A 40 -22.47 -0.29 0.90
N HIS A 41 -22.79 0.31 2.05
CA HIS A 41 -23.14 1.72 2.15
C HIS A 41 -21.96 2.63 1.78
N TRP A 42 -20.77 2.35 2.32
CA TRP A 42 -19.56 3.09 1.98
C TRP A 42 -19.25 3.02 0.47
N TYR A 43 -19.35 1.82 -0.11
CA TYR A 43 -19.10 1.62 -1.54
C TYR A 43 -20.12 2.41 -2.40
N TRP A 44 -21.39 2.39 -2.03
CA TRP A 44 -22.42 3.15 -2.70
C TRP A 44 -22.17 4.68 -2.62
N LEU A 45 -21.80 5.20 -1.45
CA LEU A 45 -21.47 6.62 -1.26
C LEU A 45 -20.31 7.10 -2.14
N PHE A 46 -19.29 6.27 -2.33
CA PHE A 46 -18.08 6.67 -3.05
C PHE A 46 -18.03 6.20 -4.51
N LYS A 47 -18.84 5.22 -4.91
CA LYS A 47 -18.84 4.67 -6.26
C LYS A 47 -20.15 4.84 -7.01
N CYS A 48 -21.23 5.34 -6.35
CA CYS A 48 -22.57 5.53 -6.91
C CYS A 48 -23.16 4.28 -7.56
N ARG A 49 -22.80 3.09 -7.05
CA ARG A 49 -23.29 1.80 -7.54
C ARG A 49 -23.34 0.77 -6.39
N PRO A 50 -24.21 -0.25 -6.49
CA PRO A 50 -24.25 -1.33 -5.49
C PRO A 50 -22.95 -2.14 -5.47
N CYS A 51 -22.65 -2.74 -4.32
CA CYS A 51 -21.55 -3.67 -4.13
C CYS A 51 -22.11 -5.09 -3.89
N HIS A 52 -21.86 -5.99 -4.84
CA HIS A 52 -22.33 -7.38 -4.78
C HIS A 52 -21.28 -8.26 -4.07
N VAL A 53 -21.15 -8.08 -2.74
CA VAL A 53 -20.12 -8.80 -1.96
C VAL A 53 -20.40 -10.28 -1.86
N GLU A 54 -21.68 -10.69 -1.84
CA GLU A 54 -22.09 -12.11 -1.72
C GLU A 54 -21.85 -12.89 -3.03
N GLU A 55 -21.99 -12.22 -4.16
CA GLU A 55 -21.78 -12.77 -5.49
C GLU A 55 -20.86 -11.83 -6.29
N PRO A 56 -19.56 -11.74 -5.94
CA PRO A 56 -18.68 -10.74 -6.51
C PRO A 56 -18.41 -11.00 -8.00
N ARG A 57 -18.75 -10.03 -8.86
CA ARG A 57 -18.60 -10.09 -10.31
C ARG A 57 -17.38 -9.31 -10.80
N THR A 58 -17.07 -8.20 -10.13
CA THR A 58 -15.95 -7.32 -10.49
C THR A 58 -14.74 -7.60 -9.59
N MET A 59 -13.55 -7.25 -10.08
CA MET A 59 -12.31 -7.34 -9.31
C MET A 59 -12.42 -6.62 -7.96
N THR A 60 -13.01 -5.42 -7.93
CA THR A 60 -13.20 -4.65 -6.70
C THR A 60 -14.11 -5.38 -5.69
N GLU A 61 -15.20 -6.00 -6.15
CA GLU A 61 -16.10 -6.77 -5.29
C GLU A 61 -15.41 -8.03 -4.75
N LYS A 62 -14.60 -8.72 -5.57
CA LYS A 62 -13.79 -9.86 -5.13
C LYS A 62 -12.78 -9.44 -4.05
N ILE A 63 -12.10 -8.31 -4.22
CA ILE A 63 -11.20 -7.76 -3.20
C ILE A 63 -11.97 -7.43 -1.92
N HIS A 64 -13.18 -6.87 -2.00
CA HIS A 64 -14.00 -6.59 -0.83
C HIS A 64 -14.48 -7.86 -0.13
N TRP A 65 -14.80 -8.89 -0.88
CA TRP A 65 -15.12 -10.22 -0.31
C TRP A 65 -13.92 -10.76 0.48
N LEU A 66 -12.72 -10.76 -0.12
CA LEU A 66 -11.48 -11.21 0.53
C LEU A 66 -11.18 -10.43 1.81
N LYS A 67 -11.39 -9.11 1.81
CA LYS A 67 -11.18 -8.25 2.99
C LYS A 67 -12.10 -8.60 4.16
N LEU A 68 -13.34 -8.98 3.89
CA LEU A 68 -14.33 -9.30 4.91
C LEU A 68 -14.23 -10.74 5.41
N TYR A 69 -14.01 -11.69 4.49
CA TYR A 69 -14.19 -13.12 4.79
C TYR A 69 -12.89 -13.92 4.81
N ASP A 70 -11.81 -13.36 4.28
CA ASP A 70 -10.53 -14.04 4.15
C ASP A 70 -9.37 -13.27 4.82
N SER A 71 -9.68 -12.49 5.86
CA SER A 71 -8.69 -11.82 6.71
C SER A 71 -8.24 -12.75 7.83
N THR A 72 -6.98 -13.18 7.78
CA THR A 72 -6.40 -14.16 8.72
C THR A 72 -5.17 -13.58 9.43
N PRO A 73 -4.74 -14.16 10.59
CA PRO A 73 -3.49 -13.76 11.24
C PRO A 73 -2.26 -13.84 10.33
N VAL A 74 -2.20 -14.84 9.43
CA VAL A 74 -1.11 -14.96 8.44
C VAL A 74 -1.09 -13.74 7.53
N LYS A 75 -2.25 -13.31 7.04
CA LYS A 75 -2.35 -12.10 6.20
C LYS A 75 -2.01 -10.83 6.96
N GLY A 76 -2.35 -10.76 8.26
CA GLY A 76 -1.89 -9.68 9.13
C GLY A 76 -0.38 -9.61 9.21
N ARG A 77 0.31 -10.73 9.43
CA ARG A 77 1.78 -10.79 9.43
C ARG A 77 2.37 -10.36 8.09
N LEU A 78 1.75 -10.72 6.96
CA LEU A 78 2.20 -10.32 5.62
C LEU A 78 1.87 -8.87 5.27
N ALA A 79 0.92 -8.24 5.94
CA ALA A 79 0.60 -6.81 5.81
C ALA A 79 1.44 -5.93 6.74
N ASP A 80 2.00 -6.50 7.81
CA ASP A 80 2.87 -5.80 8.74
C ASP A 80 4.26 -5.59 8.12
N LYS A 81 4.70 -4.32 8.01
CA LYS A 81 5.95 -3.95 7.32
C LYS A 81 7.21 -4.51 7.97
N PHE A 82 7.15 -4.85 9.25
CA PHE A 82 8.28 -5.46 9.96
C PHE A 82 8.24 -6.98 9.87
N LEU A 83 7.11 -7.60 10.22
CA LEU A 83 7.00 -9.06 10.31
C LEU A 83 7.11 -9.75 8.95
N VAL A 84 6.64 -9.13 7.88
CA VAL A 84 6.70 -9.68 6.52
C VAL A 84 8.14 -9.85 6.01
N ARG A 85 9.10 -9.09 6.53
CA ARG A 85 10.50 -9.11 6.08
C ARG A 85 11.13 -10.50 6.22
N GLN A 86 10.90 -11.16 7.37
CA GLN A 86 11.41 -12.51 7.61
C GLN A 86 10.87 -13.51 6.58
N TRP A 87 9.58 -13.39 6.24
CA TRP A 87 8.95 -14.26 5.25
C TRP A 87 9.52 -14.01 3.84
N VAL A 88 9.69 -12.74 3.45
CA VAL A 88 10.29 -12.38 2.16
C VAL A 88 11.75 -12.84 2.08
N ALA A 89 12.55 -12.61 3.14
CA ALA A 89 13.93 -13.07 3.20
C ALA A 89 14.05 -14.59 3.01
N GLY A 90 13.17 -15.36 3.65
CA GLY A 90 13.11 -16.81 3.51
C GLY A 90 12.65 -17.32 2.14
N LYS A 91 11.86 -16.52 1.40
CA LYS A 91 11.34 -16.87 0.08
C LYS A 91 12.30 -16.51 -1.06
N VAL A 92 12.84 -15.29 -1.05
CA VAL A 92 13.55 -14.73 -2.19
C VAL A 92 14.95 -14.20 -1.86
N GLY A 93 15.29 -14.11 -0.58
CA GLY A 93 16.58 -13.63 -0.08
C GLY A 93 16.52 -12.20 0.47
N GLU A 94 17.36 -11.94 1.46
CA GLU A 94 17.41 -10.70 2.22
C GLU A 94 17.90 -9.49 1.39
N ARG A 95 18.70 -9.75 0.36
CA ARG A 95 19.26 -8.70 -0.53
C ARG A 95 18.22 -7.83 -1.23
N TYR A 96 16.99 -8.32 -1.34
CA TYR A 96 15.88 -7.57 -1.96
C TYR A 96 15.08 -6.72 -0.97
N LEU A 97 15.47 -6.71 0.30
CA LEU A 97 14.84 -5.89 1.33
C LEU A 97 15.61 -4.59 1.52
N VAL A 98 14.89 -3.47 1.58
CA VAL A 98 15.50 -2.21 2.01
C VAL A 98 16.03 -2.39 3.44
N PRO A 99 17.28 -2.04 3.79
CA PRO A 99 17.81 -2.19 5.14
C PRO A 99 16.95 -1.48 6.18
N LEU A 100 16.88 -1.99 7.42
CA LEU A 100 16.27 -1.27 8.53
C LEU A 100 17.33 -0.49 9.29
N LEU A 101 17.05 0.78 9.56
CA LEU A 101 17.82 1.64 10.45
C LEU A 101 17.35 1.50 11.91
N GLY A 102 16.10 1.10 12.13
CA GLY A 102 15.56 0.88 13.45
C GLY A 102 14.10 0.43 13.44
N VAL A 103 13.68 -0.12 14.58
CA VAL A 103 12.30 -0.56 14.86
C VAL A 103 11.97 -0.18 16.30
N TRP A 104 10.82 0.44 16.54
CA TRP A 104 10.42 0.91 17.87
C TRP A 104 8.92 0.71 18.10
N ASP A 105 8.56 0.45 19.33
CA ASP A 105 7.17 0.35 19.78
C ASP A 105 6.62 1.74 20.15
N SER A 106 7.50 2.69 20.50
CA SER A 106 7.15 4.07 20.83
C SER A 106 7.98 5.10 20.07
N PRO A 107 7.39 6.23 19.63
CA PRO A 107 8.15 7.34 19.07
C PRO A 107 9.17 7.95 20.03
N ASP A 108 9.01 7.73 21.33
CA ASP A 108 9.91 8.28 22.36
C ASP A 108 11.24 7.54 22.45
N GLU A 109 11.28 6.30 21.96
CA GLU A 109 12.48 5.46 21.86
C GLU A 109 13.39 5.86 20.70
N ILE A 110 12.90 6.68 19.75
CA ILE A 110 13.68 7.05 18.58
C ILE A 110 14.75 8.07 18.97
N ASP A 111 16.02 7.68 18.83
CA ASP A 111 17.14 8.59 18.87
C ASP A 111 17.37 9.19 17.47
N PHE A 112 16.78 10.38 17.23
CA PHE A 112 16.90 11.06 15.95
C PHE A 112 18.33 11.52 15.64
N GLU A 113 19.17 11.71 16.63
CA GLU A 113 20.55 12.16 16.42
C GLU A 113 21.39 11.03 15.78
N SER A 114 21.14 9.78 16.17
CA SER A 114 21.83 8.61 15.61
C SER A 114 21.39 8.24 14.18
N LEU A 115 20.26 8.77 13.71
CA LEU A 115 19.78 8.51 12.35
C LEU A 115 20.60 9.29 11.30
N PRO A 116 20.75 8.76 10.07
CA PRO A 116 21.41 9.47 8.98
C PRO A 116 20.68 10.76 8.59
N ASP A 117 21.28 11.57 7.72
CA ASP A 117 20.70 12.85 7.28
C ASP A 117 19.40 12.69 6.49
N SER A 118 19.19 11.53 5.88
CA SER A 118 17.96 11.25 5.14
C SER A 118 17.43 9.85 5.44
N PHE A 119 16.12 9.75 5.75
CA PHE A 119 15.47 8.50 6.12
C PHE A 119 13.96 8.56 5.91
N VAL A 120 13.29 7.42 6.07
CA VAL A 120 11.83 7.31 6.01
C VAL A 120 11.33 6.59 7.24
N LEU A 121 10.42 7.23 8.00
CA LEU A 121 9.69 6.58 9.09
C LEU A 121 8.35 6.06 8.58
N LYS A 122 7.99 4.83 8.97
CA LYS A 122 6.74 4.19 8.54
C LYS A 122 6.07 3.51 9.73
N ALA A 123 4.74 3.65 9.87
CA ALA A 123 3.99 2.78 10.78
C ALA A 123 3.74 1.43 10.11
N THR A 124 3.94 0.32 10.86
CA THR A 124 3.91 -1.06 10.30
C THR A 124 2.52 -1.50 9.90
N HIS A 125 1.50 -1.12 10.65
CA HIS A 125 0.12 -1.62 10.64
C HIS A 125 -0.85 -0.80 9.77
N GLY A 126 -0.35 -0.10 8.78
CA GLY A 126 -1.21 0.74 7.93
C GLY A 126 -0.62 1.08 6.58
N SER A 127 -1.39 1.75 5.77
CA SER A 127 -1.03 2.18 4.43
C SER A 127 -0.96 3.70 4.33
N GLY A 128 0.13 4.21 3.71
CA GLY A 128 0.32 5.64 3.49
C GLY A 128 0.78 6.40 4.74
N TRP A 129 1.11 5.72 5.82
CA TRP A 129 1.64 6.30 7.05
C TRP A 129 3.16 6.33 7.00
N ASN A 130 3.67 7.24 6.18
CA ASN A 130 5.11 7.44 5.96
C ASN A 130 5.45 8.90 6.20
N ILE A 131 6.58 9.16 6.87
CA ILE A 131 7.21 10.47 6.97
C ILE A 131 8.51 10.38 6.18
N LEU A 132 8.58 11.11 5.09
CA LEU A 132 9.79 11.24 4.28
C LEU A 132 10.65 12.35 4.86
N VAL A 133 11.88 12.04 5.20
CA VAL A 133 12.86 12.97 5.74
C VAL A 133 14.04 13.03 4.76
N PRO A 134 13.96 13.89 3.74
CA PRO A 134 15.03 14.07 2.77
C PRO A 134 16.24 14.82 3.34
N ASP A 135 16.02 15.56 4.44
CA ASP A 135 17.01 16.34 5.17
C ASP A 135 16.59 16.42 6.65
N LYS A 136 17.39 15.78 7.51
CA LYS A 136 17.17 15.75 8.97
C LYS A 136 17.25 17.13 9.62
N SER A 137 18.07 18.05 9.07
CA SER A 137 18.23 19.40 9.62
C SER A 137 16.93 20.22 9.58
N ALA A 138 16.02 19.90 8.65
CA ALA A 138 14.70 20.54 8.52
C ALA A 138 13.59 19.81 9.30
N LEU A 139 13.91 18.75 10.06
CA LEU A 139 12.92 17.91 10.74
C LEU A 139 12.40 18.56 12.02
N ASP A 140 11.10 18.77 12.09
CA ASP A 140 10.41 19.04 13.37
C ASP A 140 10.18 17.73 14.14
N VAL A 141 11.10 17.40 15.04
CA VAL A 141 11.09 16.17 15.84
C VAL A 141 9.83 16.08 16.70
N ALA A 142 9.41 17.19 17.34
CA ALA A 142 8.24 17.19 18.22
C ALA A 142 6.96 16.86 17.45
N ARG A 143 6.75 17.51 16.32
CA ARG A 143 5.62 17.25 15.41
C ARG A 143 5.67 15.85 14.80
N THR A 144 6.86 15.35 14.50
CA THR A 144 7.08 13.99 13.99
C THR A 144 6.67 12.95 15.02
N ARG A 145 7.13 13.07 16.28
CA ARG A 145 6.73 12.20 17.39
C ARG A 145 5.22 12.22 17.61
N GLN A 146 4.61 13.41 17.62
CA GLN A 146 3.15 13.54 17.77
C GLN A 146 2.42 12.77 16.67
N ARG A 147 2.83 12.94 15.41
CA ARG A 147 2.20 12.28 14.26
C ARG A 147 2.34 10.75 14.31
N LEU A 148 3.49 10.25 14.72
CA LEU A 148 3.72 8.82 14.92
C LEU A 148 2.84 8.25 16.02
N ARG A 149 2.69 8.94 17.19
CA ARG A 149 1.75 8.54 18.26
C ARG A 149 0.31 8.48 17.77
N GLU A 150 -0.12 9.49 17.00
CA GLU A 150 -1.45 9.49 16.37
C GLU A 150 -1.66 8.23 15.49
N TRP A 151 -0.67 7.88 14.67
CA TRP A 151 -0.78 6.71 13.79
C TRP A 151 -0.80 5.40 14.55
N LEU A 152 0.03 5.24 15.61
CA LEU A 152 0.03 4.03 16.43
C LEU A 152 -1.33 3.77 17.10
N GLY A 153 -2.08 4.84 17.41
CA GLY A 153 -3.45 4.73 17.94
C GLY A 153 -4.54 4.49 16.90
N LEU A 154 -4.23 4.47 15.61
CA LEU A 154 -5.24 4.29 14.57
C LEU A 154 -5.39 2.81 14.15
N ARG A 155 -6.63 2.38 13.92
CA ARG A 155 -6.97 1.07 13.36
C ARG A 155 -7.17 1.19 11.85
N GLN A 156 -6.18 0.78 11.06
CA GLN A 156 -6.27 0.82 9.58
C GLN A 156 -7.48 0.03 9.06
N ALA A 157 -7.79 -1.10 9.67
CA ALA A 157 -8.91 -1.96 9.31
C ALA A 157 -10.26 -1.22 9.30
N MET A 158 -10.44 -0.24 10.19
CA MET A 158 -11.70 0.50 10.37
C MET A 158 -11.86 1.67 9.40
N LYS A 159 -10.87 1.95 8.57
CA LYS A 159 -11.07 2.87 7.44
C LYS A 159 -12.07 2.27 6.46
N GLY A 160 -12.75 3.11 5.68
CA GLY A 160 -13.95 2.78 4.91
C GLY A 160 -13.92 1.55 3.98
N GLY A 161 -12.80 0.86 3.84
CA GLY A 161 -12.68 -0.36 3.03
C GLY A 161 -12.60 -1.67 3.82
N PHE A 162 -12.65 -1.62 5.16
CA PHE A 162 -12.56 -2.79 6.06
C PHE A 162 -11.43 -3.76 5.71
N GLU A 163 -10.19 -3.27 5.75
CA GLU A 163 -9.00 -4.12 5.54
C GLU A 163 -8.70 -4.91 6.84
N LEU A 164 -9.58 -5.86 7.19
CA LEU A 164 -9.61 -6.50 8.51
C LEU A 164 -8.32 -7.27 8.86
N HIS A 165 -7.52 -7.67 7.90
CA HIS A 165 -6.22 -8.28 8.15
C HIS A 165 -5.27 -7.38 8.94
N TYR A 166 -5.42 -6.03 8.89
CA TYR A 166 -4.63 -5.12 9.71
C TYR A 166 -4.96 -5.18 11.22
N GLU A 167 -6.08 -5.78 11.63
CA GLU A 167 -6.37 -6.02 13.06
C GLU A 167 -5.41 -7.01 13.73
N TYR A 168 -4.70 -7.79 12.91
CA TYR A 168 -3.68 -8.74 13.37
C TYR A 168 -2.26 -8.15 13.36
N CYS A 169 -2.07 -6.88 12.95
CA CYS A 169 -0.78 -6.22 12.97
C CYS A 169 -0.53 -5.58 14.34
N GLU A 170 0.69 -5.69 14.83
CA GLU A 170 1.13 -4.96 16.01
C GLU A 170 1.65 -3.57 15.59
N PRO A 171 1.09 -2.48 16.16
CA PRO A 171 1.55 -1.13 15.82
C PRO A 171 3.00 -0.91 16.22
N ARG A 172 3.89 -0.68 15.24
CA ARG A 172 5.30 -0.33 15.42
C ARG A 172 5.71 0.75 14.42
N ILE A 173 6.87 1.32 14.67
CA ILE A 173 7.54 2.25 13.77
C ILE A 173 8.77 1.55 13.22
N VAL A 174 8.97 1.61 11.91
CA VAL A 174 10.20 1.21 11.23
C VAL A 174 10.85 2.41 10.59
N CYS A 175 12.18 2.44 10.56
CA CYS A 175 12.97 3.43 9.85
C CYS A 175 13.82 2.74 8.77
N GLU A 176 13.83 3.36 7.59
CA GLU A 176 14.59 2.90 6.44
C GLU A 176 15.38 4.05 5.82
N PRO A 177 16.49 3.77 5.09
CA PRO A 177 17.16 4.78 4.29
C PRO A 177 16.19 5.46 3.32
N PHE A 178 16.42 6.75 3.09
CA PHE A 178 15.71 7.47 2.04
C PHE A 178 16.32 7.09 0.69
N LEU A 179 15.66 6.19 -0.04
CA LEU A 179 16.13 5.75 -1.34
C LEU A 179 16.00 6.88 -2.38
N ARG A 180 17.06 7.08 -3.14
CA ARG A 180 17.10 7.99 -4.29
C ARG A 180 17.78 7.26 -5.44
N ASP A 181 17.18 7.34 -6.60
CA ASP A 181 17.78 6.94 -7.86
C ASP A 181 18.60 8.11 -8.44
N ALA A 182 19.62 7.83 -9.22
CA ALA A 182 20.45 8.84 -9.91
C ALA A 182 19.61 9.78 -10.80
N SER A 183 18.41 9.36 -11.24
CA SER A 183 17.45 10.20 -11.98
C SER A 183 16.72 11.24 -11.12
N GLY A 184 16.93 11.23 -9.79
CA GLY A 184 16.33 12.17 -8.84
C GLY A 184 14.92 11.82 -8.35
N GLY A 185 14.35 10.70 -8.77
CA GLY A 185 13.06 10.21 -8.33
C GLY A 185 12.96 8.69 -8.33
N LEU A 186 11.89 8.15 -7.75
CA LEU A 186 11.65 6.72 -7.73
C LEU A 186 10.48 6.33 -8.63
N ARG A 187 10.60 5.18 -9.27
CA ARG A 187 9.50 4.51 -9.96
C ARG A 187 8.95 3.40 -9.09
N ASP A 188 7.64 3.43 -8.86
CA ASP A 188 6.90 2.35 -8.21
C ASP A 188 6.46 1.33 -9.26
N TYR A 189 6.87 0.08 -9.13
CA TYR A 189 6.41 -1.04 -9.97
C TYR A 189 5.50 -1.95 -9.13
N LYS A 190 4.23 -2.05 -9.50
CA LYS A 190 3.20 -2.79 -8.76
C LYS A 190 2.72 -3.97 -9.60
N PHE A 191 3.19 -5.16 -9.27
CA PHE A 191 2.89 -6.39 -9.97
C PHE A 191 1.60 -7.00 -9.44
N MET A 192 0.62 -7.15 -10.30
CA MET A 192 -0.62 -7.85 -10.00
C MET A 192 -0.46 -9.33 -10.30
N VAL A 193 -0.43 -10.13 -9.24
CA VAL A 193 -0.12 -11.56 -9.29
C VAL A 193 -1.36 -12.35 -8.89
N PHE A 194 -1.69 -13.37 -9.67
CA PHE A 194 -2.77 -14.30 -9.40
C PHE A 194 -2.21 -15.71 -9.38
N ASP A 195 -2.23 -16.34 -8.21
CA ASP A 195 -1.66 -17.67 -7.98
C ASP A 195 -0.23 -17.85 -8.56
N GLY A 196 0.65 -16.92 -8.22
CA GLY A 196 2.04 -16.92 -8.67
C GLY A 196 2.27 -16.46 -10.12
N VAL A 197 1.21 -16.12 -10.86
CA VAL A 197 1.32 -15.64 -12.26
C VAL A 197 1.11 -14.13 -12.32
N VAL A 198 2.12 -13.40 -12.80
CA VAL A 198 2.00 -11.95 -13.03
C VAL A 198 1.07 -11.72 -14.22
N GLN A 199 -0.02 -10.99 -14.02
CA GLN A 199 -0.97 -10.68 -15.10
C GLN A 199 -0.74 -9.30 -15.70
N PHE A 200 -0.40 -8.30 -14.88
CA PHE A 200 -0.07 -6.97 -15.36
C PHE A 200 0.72 -6.20 -14.29
N ILE A 201 1.36 -5.13 -14.74
CA ILE A 201 2.21 -4.25 -13.93
C ILE A 201 1.63 -2.83 -14.00
N PHE A 202 1.33 -2.26 -12.85
CA PHE A 202 0.95 -0.86 -12.74
C PHE A 202 2.15 -0.05 -12.25
N THR A 203 2.57 0.94 -13.03
CA THR A 203 3.75 1.74 -12.76
C THR A 203 3.39 3.19 -12.44
N VAL A 204 4.08 3.76 -11.45
CA VAL A 204 4.02 5.19 -11.14
C VAL A 204 5.42 5.76 -11.20
N ASP A 205 5.68 6.61 -12.19
CA ASP A 205 6.94 7.31 -12.37
C ASP A 205 6.85 8.73 -11.78
N ARG A 206 7.77 9.08 -10.88
CA ARG A 206 7.88 10.40 -10.25
C ARG A 206 9.18 11.13 -10.59
N THR A 207 9.95 10.62 -11.53
CA THR A 207 11.26 11.18 -11.90
C THR A 207 11.18 12.58 -12.53
N GLN A 208 10.00 12.95 -13.06
CA GLN A 208 9.78 14.26 -13.73
C GLN A 208 9.00 15.27 -12.85
N GLY A 209 9.02 15.13 -11.51
CA GLY A 209 8.33 16.04 -10.59
C GLY A 209 6.80 15.92 -10.57
N ARG A 210 6.22 15.07 -11.43
CA ARG A 210 4.79 14.71 -11.44
C ARG A 210 4.65 13.19 -11.49
N ALA A 211 3.52 12.69 -11.00
CA ALA A 211 3.26 11.25 -11.02
C ALA A 211 2.67 10.83 -12.38
N LEU A 212 3.49 10.26 -13.24
CA LEU A 212 3.05 9.62 -14.48
C LEU A 212 2.69 8.17 -14.22
N ARG A 213 1.64 7.65 -14.88
CA ARG A 213 1.10 6.32 -14.63
C ARG A 213 0.97 5.53 -15.92
N GLY A 214 1.24 4.22 -15.84
CA GLY A 214 1.08 3.31 -16.96
C GLY A 214 0.71 1.91 -16.49
N THR A 215 -0.01 1.16 -17.34
CA THR A 215 -0.31 -0.25 -17.12
C THR A 215 0.30 -1.07 -18.25
N TYR A 216 1.07 -2.08 -17.89
CA TYR A 216 1.86 -2.89 -18.81
C TYR A 216 1.58 -4.38 -18.61
N LEU A 217 1.71 -5.16 -19.67
CA LEU A 217 1.77 -6.62 -19.60
C LEU A 217 3.15 -7.09 -19.12
N PRO A 218 3.33 -8.37 -18.76
CA PRO A 218 4.62 -8.88 -18.29
C PRO A 218 5.80 -8.69 -19.26
N ASP A 219 5.55 -8.65 -20.56
CA ASP A 219 6.53 -8.36 -21.60
C ASP A 219 6.79 -6.85 -21.81
N TRP A 220 6.27 -6.02 -20.92
CA TRP A 220 6.32 -4.57 -20.97
C TRP A 220 5.55 -3.92 -22.13
N THR A 221 4.75 -4.65 -22.87
CA THR A 221 3.81 -4.05 -23.83
C THR A 221 2.70 -3.32 -23.07
N ARG A 222 2.16 -2.26 -23.65
CA ARG A 222 1.07 -1.50 -23.04
C ARG A 222 -0.17 -2.39 -22.90
N ALA A 223 -0.74 -2.45 -21.70
CA ALA A 223 -1.97 -3.18 -21.47
C ALA A 223 -3.14 -2.53 -22.24
N PRO A 224 -4.11 -3.30 -22.78
CA PRO A 224 -5.28 -2.78 -23.48
C PRO A 224 -6.30 -2.12 -22.53
N PHE A 225 -5.95 -1.96 -21.27
CA PHE A 225 -6.78 -1.34 -20.22
C PHE A 225 -5.91 -0.48 -19.29
N GLU A 226 -6.55 0.40 -18.52
CA GLU A 226 -5.90 1.16 -17.47
C GLU A 226 -6.38 0.69 -16.09
N TYR A 227 -5.42 0.43 -15.19
CA TYR A 227 -5.71 0.00 -13.83
C TYR A 227 -6.28 1.14 -12.97
N THR A 228 -5.93 2.40 -13.26
CA THR A 228 -6.44 3.58 -12.58
C THR A 228 -7.07 4.55 -13.57
N CYS A 229 -8.09 5.28 -13.09
CA CYS A 229 -8.81 6.28 -13.90
C CYS A 229 -8.19 7.69 -13.80
N GLU A 230 -6.98 7.84 -13.31
CA GLU A 230 -6.36 9.15 -13.10
C GLU A 230 -5.73 9.70 -14.37
N ALA A 231 -5.85 11.02 -14.54
CA ALA A 231 -5.63 11.73 -15.79
C ALA A 231 -4.15 11.80 -16.26
N ASP A 232 -3.19 11.42 -15.42
CA ASP A 232 -1.76 11.54 -15.72
C ASP A 232 -1.22 10.28 -16.42
N ARG A 233 -1.75 10.00 -17.62
CA ARG A 233 -1.19 8.93 -18.46
C ARG A 233 0.19 9.34 -18.95
N ALA A 234 1.19 8.50 -18.65
CA ALA A 234 2.44 8.55 -19.40
C ALA A 234 2.20 8.00 -20.81
N SER A 235 2.78 8.64 -21.82
CA SER A 235 2.84 8.06 -23.17
C SER A 235 3.62 6.75 -23.13
N ASP A 236 4.83 6.75 -22.56
CA ASP A 236 5.66 5.57 -22.37
C ASP A 236 6.58 5.72 -21.16
N ILE A 237 6.53 4.76 -20.24
CA ILE A 237 7.50 4.61 -19.17
C ILE A 237 8.46 3.49 -19.61
N PRO A 238 9.78 3.73 -19.65
CA PRO A 238 10.73 2.69 -20.07
C PRO A 238 10.68 1.49 -19.10
N ALA A 239 10.94 0.28 -19.67
CA ALA A 239 11.07 -0.92 -18.86
C ALA A 239 12.20 -0.77 -17.84
N PRO A 240 12.02 -1.26 -16.60
CA PRO A 240 13.13 -1.33 -15.65
C PRO A 240 14.18 -2.33 -16.13
N ALA A 241 15.44 -2.06 -15.84
CA ALA A 241 16.52 -3.01 -16.16
C ALA A 241 16.34 -4.35 -15.42
N GLY A 242 15.80 -4.29 -14.19
CA GLY A 242 15.48 -5.44 -13.36
C GLY A 242 14.15 -6.14 -13.64
N LEU A 243 13.47 -5.89 -14.77
CA LEU A 243 12.13 -6.44 -15.07
C LEU A 243 12.05 -7.95 -14.89
N GLU A 244 12.98 -8.70 -15.45
CA GLU A 244 13.01 -10.17 -15.35
C GLU A 244 13.14 -10.63 -13.91
N THR A 245 14.02 -9.97 -13.14
CA THR A 245 14.17 -10.23 -11.71
C THR A 245 12.88 -9.95 -10.95
N MET A 246 12.24 -8.79 -11.20
CA MET A 246 10.96 -8.42 -10.55
C MET A 246 9.85 -9.42 -10.89
N LEU A 247 9.74 -9.87 -12.13
CA LEU A 247 8.76 -10.89 -12.57
C LEU A 247 8.94 -12.20 -11.81
N ARG A 248 10.18 -12.69 -11.75
CA ARG A 248 10.50 -13.91 -11.00
C ARG A 248 10.18 -13.79 -9.52
N LEU A 249 10.60 -12.67 -8.88
CA LEU A 249 10.33 -12.41 -7.46
C LEU A 249 8.83 -12.27 -7.19
N ALA A 250 8.11 -11.54 -8.04
CA ALA A 250 6.67 -11.35 -7.92
C ALA A 250 5.92 -12.69 -8.02
N GLY A 251 6.31 -13.52 -8.97
CA GLY A 251 5.75 -14.86 -9.12
C GLY A 251 5.99 -15.72 -7.88
N GLU A 252 7.23 -15.75 -7.36
CA GLU A 252 7.57 -16.54 -6.18
C GLU A 252 6.86 -16.06 -4.91
N LEU A 253 6.79 -14.74 -4.69
CA LEU A 253 6.09 -14.14 -3.56
C LEU A 253 4.56 -14.25 -3.69
N GLY A 254 4.04 -14.37 -4.91
CA GLY A 254 2.60 -14.49 -5.18
C GLY A 254 2.05 -15.91 -5.12
N LYS A 255 2.89 -16.96 -5.05
CA LYS A 255 2.44 -18.37 -4.99
C LYS A 255 1.56 -18.63 -3.77
N GLY A 256 0.43 -19.30 -4.01
CA GLY A 256 -0.56 -19.64 -2.98
C GLY A 256 -1.47 -18.49 -2.59
N PHE A 257 -1.42 -17.35 -3.32
CA PHE A 257 -2.37 -16.25 -3.11
C PHE A 257 -3.27 -16.11 -4.34
N ALA A 258 -4.59 -16.21 -4.16
CA ALA A 258 -5.55 -16.02 -5.26
C ALA A 258 -5.35 -14.66 -5.96
N CYS A 259 -4.97 -13.64 -5.22
CA CYS A 259 -4.64 -12.31 -5.74
C CYS A 259 -3.66 -11.62 -4.80
N ALA A 260 -2.52 -11.19 -5.30
CA ALA A 260 -1.55 -10.40 -4.55
C ALA A 260 -1.05 -9.22 -5.40
N ARG A 261 -0.75 -8.10 -4.76
CA ARG A 261 0.01 -7.01 -5.36
C ARG A 261 1.38 -6.97 -4.71
N ILE A 262 2.41 -7.17 -5.51
CA ILE A 262 3.81 -7.14 -5.09
C ILE A 262 4.44 -5.87 -5.65
N ASP A 263 4.95 -5.03 -4.77
CA ASP A 263 5.47 -3.72 -5.14
C ASP A 263 7.01 -3.72 -5.07
N PHE A 264 7.67 -3.11 -6.08
CA PHE A 264 9.13 -2.97 -6.13
C PHE A 264 9.54 -1.54 -6.44
N TYR A 265 10.76 -1.19 -6.00
CA TYR A 265 11.58 -0.11 -6.55
C TYR A 265 12.76 -0.70 -7.31
N GLU A 266 13.25 0.07 -8.28
CA GLU A 266 14.59 -0.08 -8.84
C GLU A 266 15.37 1.17 -8.49
N VAL A 267 16.57 1.01 -7.93
CA VAL A 267 17.46 2.10 -7.57
C VAL A 267 18.82 1.76 -8.14
N ASP A 268 19.27 2.51 -9.12
CA ASP A 268 20.58 2.34 -9.78
C ASP A 268 20.83 0.88 -10.27
N GLY A 269 19.79 0.19 -10.71
CA GLY A 269 19.80 -1.19 -11.20
C GLY A 269 19.54 -2.26 -10.13
N ASP A 270 19.57 -1.90 -8.85
CA ASP A 270 19.20 -2.81 -7.77
C ASP A 270 17.67 -2.85 -7.55
N VAL A 271 17.12 -4.05 -7.40
CA VAL A 271 15.69 -4.29 -7.17
C VAL A 271 15.44 -4.40 -5.67
N TYR A 272 14.57 -3.55 -5.16
CA TYR A 272 14.11 -3.58 -3.77
C TYR A 272 12.62 -3.88 -3.70
N TRP A 273 12.25 -4.86 -2.88
CA TRP A 273 10.86 -5.14 -2.57
C TRP A 273 10.28 -4.11 -1.61
N LEU A 274 9.07 -3.64 -1.92
CA LEU A 274 8.32 -2.69 -1.11
C LEU A 274 7.22 -3.39 -0.31
N PHE A 275 7.09 -2.97 0.93
CA PHE A 275 6.14 -3.51 1.90
C PHE A 275 4.69 -3.38 1.47
N THR A 276 4.18 -4.26 0.63
CA THR A 276 2.73 -4.47 0.58
C THR A 276 2.36 -5.73 -0.21
N ILE A 277 1.89 -6.74 0.47
CA ILE A 277 1.04 -7.76 -0.14
C ILE A 277 -0.39 -7.27 0.08
N ARG A 278 -0.94 -6.50 -0.85
CA ARG A 278 -2.32 -5.99 -0.77
C ARG A 278 -3.27 -6.87 -1.57
N GLY A 279 -4.44 -7.10 -1.03
CA GLY A 279 -5.49 -7.83 -1.72
C GLY A 279 -5.32 -9.34 -1.67
N VAL A 280 -4.82 -9.87 -0.58
CA VAL A 280 -4.46 -11.28 -0.44
C VAL A 280 -5.69 -12.14 -0.22
N GLY A 281 -6.03 -12.95 -1.23
CA GLY A 281 -6.82 -14.16 -1.06
C GLY A 281 -5.89 -15.37 -1.08
N VAL A 282 -5.92 -16.21 -0.05
CA VAL A 282 -5.26 -17.53 -0.10
C VAL A 282 -6.15 -18.46 -0.89
N VAL A 283 -5.58 -19.26 -1.80
CA VAL A 283 -6.27 -20.38 -2.46
C VAL A 283 -6.41 -21.51 -1.46
#